data_8699eff6253f96b2fcbff7ce76de795c
#
_entry.id   8699eff6253f96b2fcbff7ce76de795c
#
_cell.length_a   1.000
_cell.length_b   1.000
_cell.length_c   1.000
_cell.angle_alpha   90.00
_cell.angle_beta   90.00
_cell.angle_gamma   90.00
#
_symmetry.space_group_name_H-M   'P 1'
#
loop_
_entity.id
_entity.type
_entity.pdbx_description
1 polymer ?
#
loop_
_entity_poly.entity_id
_entity_poly.type
_entity_poly.pdbx_seq_one_letter_code
_entity_poly.pdbx_strand_id
1 'polypeptide(L)'
;MKKLFLIFMLLTPLAMAYGEREEIVVSPIYGKQKNNNDKNSPVKGVTGSGVKISFEGKAGIDDNAIMGLGMGVMYNSLKVKGKDINNNSGNLFSVPIYFMVGTGTDNGIYTKFSFGLSVANGSVKWTDKNGGSGKIKAMPLNGYGAIGIGVQKNKFSFGINGIVTPRLKRQYSSPTKRYNDKFSDSVVSLEFGYQPNYKD
;
A
#
# COMPACT_ATOMS: atom_id res chain seq x y z
N MET A 1 -9.06 8.09 14.34
CA MET A 1 -7.69 7.63 14.62
C MET A 1 -7.60 6.71 15.83
N LYS A 2 -8.14 7.07 17.03
CA LYS A 2 -8.07 6.22 18.24
C LYS A 2 -8.61 4.80 18.05
N LYS A 3 -9.76 4.62 17.38
CA LYS A 3 -10.36 3.29 17.11
C LYS A 3 -9.51 2.42 16.16
N LEU A 4 -8.84 3.06 15.20
CA LEU A 4 -7.95 2.35 14.25
C LEU A 4 -6.68 1.85 14.94
N PHE A 5 -6.12 2.65 15.83
CA PHE A 5 -4.98 2.30 16.67
C PHE A 5 -5.30 1.13 17.62
N LEU A 6 -6.53 1.11 18.18
CA LEU A 6 -6.99 0.02 19.04
C LEU A 6 -7.12 -1.30 18.27
N ILE A 7 -7.66 -1.26 17.03
CA ILE A 7 -7.74 -2.44 16.15
C ILE A 7 -6.32 -2.93 15.81
N PHE A 8 -5.39 -2.03 15.54
CA PHE A 8 -3.99 -2.36 15.31
C PHE A 8 -3.38 -3.07 16.51
N MET A 9 -3.54 -2.52 17.72
CA MET A 9 -3.03 -3.11 18.97
C MET A 9 -3.62 -4.49 19.29
N LEU A 10 -4.88 -4.75 18.91
CA LEU A 10 -5.55 -6.03 19.16
C LEU A 10 -5.18 -7.11 18.13
N LEU A 11 -4.88 -6.72 16.89
CA LEU A 11 -4.59 -7.67 15.81
C LEU A 11 -3.09 -8.01 15.70
N THR A 12 -2.21 -7.14 16.21
CA THR A 12 -0.77 -7.42 16.22
C THR A 12 -0.42 -8.70 17.00
N PRO A 13 -0.94 -8.92 18.25
CA PRO A 13 -0.71 -10.17 18.98
C PRO A 13 -1.27 -11.39 18.26
N LEU A 14 -2.37 -11.23 17.51
CA LEU A 14 -2.97 -12.35 16.77
C LEU A 14 -2.09 -12.78 15.59
N ALA A 15 -1.50 -11.82 14.86
CA ALA A 15 -0.55 -12.12 13.80
C ALA A 15 0.74 -12.77 14.34
N MET A 16 1.16 -12.34 15.54
CA MET A 16 2.33 -12.88 16.23
C MET A 16 2.09 -14.28 16.82
N ALA A 17 0.86 -14.60 17.27
CA ALA A 17 0.53 -15.89 17.88
C ALA A 17 0.43 -17.04 16.87
N TYR A 18 0.29 -16.75 15.58
CA TYR A 18 0.09 -17.76 14.53
C TYR A 18 1.36 -18.05 13.70
N GLY A 19 2.47 -17.37 13.93
CA GLY A 19 3.68 -17.53 13.13
C GLY A 19 4.82 -18.19 13.91
N GLU A 20 5.46 -19.17 13.32
CA GLU A 20 6.73 -19.72 13.80
C GLU A 20 7.87 -18.69 13.59
N ARG A 21 7.67 -17.75 12.67
CA ARG A 21 8.61 -16.70 12.30
C ARG A 21 7.89 -15.36 12.20
N GLU A 22 8.41 -14.42 12.93
CA GLU A 22 7.93 -13.03 12.92
C GLU A 22 8.89 -12.15 12.12
N GLU A 23 8.35 -11.30 11.27
CA GLU A 23 9.14 -10.38 10.47
C GLU A 23 8.59 -8.96 10.57
N ILE A 24 9.49 -8.00 10.78
CA ILE A 24 9.21 -6.57 10.65
C ILE A 24 9.69 -6.16 9.27
N VAL A 25 8.79 -5.64 8.44
CA VAL A 25 9.10 -5.24 7.06
C VAL A 25 8.92 -3.74 6.91
N VAL A 26 9.97 -3.06 6.45
CA VAL A 26 9.94 -1.64 6.09
C VAL A 26 10.04 -1.52 4.57
N SER A 27 9.12 -0.81 3.96
CA SER A 27 9.02 -0.72 2.51
C SER A 27 8.85 0.72 2.05
N PRO A 28 9.88 1.37 1.50
CA PRO A 28 9.71 2.56 0.68
C PRO A 28 8.79 2.26 -0.50
N ILE A 29 7.84 3.15 -0.76
CA ILE A 29 6.80 2.97 -1.76
C ILE A 29 6.87 4.12 -2.76
N TYR A 30 6.77 3.76 -4.04
CA TYR A 30 6.56 4.72 -5.12
C TYR A 30 5.43 4.24 -6.03
N GLY A 31 4.47 5.12 -6.29
CA GLY A 31 3.32 4.76 -7.10
C GLY A 31 2.87 5.85 -8.06
N LYS A 32 2.26 5.40 -9.16
CA LYS A 32 1.61 6.25 -10.15
C LYS A 32 0.25 5.67 -10.48
N GLN A 33 -0.78 6.48 -10.29
CA GLN A 33 -2.15 6.16 -10.68
C GLN A 33 -2.50 6.98 -11.92
N LYS A 34 -2.86 6.32 -13.01
CA LYS A 34 -3.25 6.96 -14.26
C LYS A 34 -4.77 7.10 -14.30
N ASN A 35 -5.26 8.25 -14.76
CA ASN A 35 -6.67 8.45 -15.00
C ASN A 35 -7.05 7.83 -16.35
N ASN A 36 -7.94 6.85 -16.34
CA ASN A 36 -8.32 6.08 -17.54
C ASN A 36 -9.65 6.51 -18.16
N ASN A 37 -10.45 7.36 -17.49
CA ASN A 37 -11.85 7.53 -17.87
C ASN A 37 -12.19 8.81 -18.63
N ASP A 38 -11.41 9.88 -18.52
CA ASP A 38 -11.81 11.15 -19.13
C ASP A 38 -10.64 11.85 -19.81
N LYS A 39 -10.67 11.86 -21.15
CA LYS A 39 -9.69 12.57 -21.99
C LYS A 39 -9.71 14.09 -21.75
N ASN A 40 -10.86 14.61 -21.33
CA ASN A 40 -11.06 16.06 -21.08
C ASN A 40 -10.80 16.45 -19.62
N SER A 41 -10.52 15.50 -18.74
CA SER A 41 -10.19 15.78 -17.35
C SER A 41 -8.86 16.56 -17.25
N PRO A 42 -8.79 17.63 -16.46
CA PRO A 42 -7.55 18.32 -16.19
C PRO A 42 -6.56 17.44 -15.43
N VAL A 43 -7.05 16.45 -14.69
CA VAL A 43 -6.22 15.48 -13.95
C VAL A 43 -5.89 14.30 -14.83
N LYS A 44 -4.60 14.08 -15.08
CA LYS A 44 -4.08 12.93 -15.84
C LYS A 44 -3.66 11.77 -14.97
N GLY A 45 -3.41 12.02 -13.70
CA GLY A 45 -3.05 10.98 -12.73
C GLY A 45 -2.68 11.54 -11.36
N VAL A 46 -2.34 10.62 -10.47
CA VAL A 46 -1.82 10.90 -9.14
C VAL A 46 -0.51 10.14 -8.96
N THR A 47 0.51 10.79 -8.45
CA THR A 47 1.77 10.14 -8.03
C THR A 47 1.86 10.18 -6.52
N GLY A 48 2.45 9.16 -5.93
CA GLY A 48 2.67 9.08 -4.50
C GLY A 48 4.02 8.47 -4.17
N SER A 49 4.61 8.93 -3.09
CA SER A 49 5.78 8.32 -2.48
C SER A 49 5.56 8.25 -0.98
N GLY A 50 6.08 7.21 -0.34
CA GLY A 50 5.83 7.00 1.07
C GLY A 50 6.55 5.79 1.63
N VAL A 51 6.03 5.30 2.74
CA VAL A 51 6.57 4.15 3.45
C VAL A 51 5.45 3.26 3.95
N LYS A 52 5.67 1.96 3.90
CA LYS A 52 4.88 0.93 4.59
C LYS A 52 5.76 0.31 5.68
N ILE A 53 5.22 0.14 6.86
CA ILE A 53 5.80 -0.69 7.92
C ILE A 53 4.77 -1.77 8.21
N SER A 54 5.17 -3.03 8.19
CA SER A 54 4.30 -4.16 8.45
C SER A 54 4.96 -5.18 9.38
N PHE A 55 4.10 -5.89 10.09
CA PHE A 55 4.43 -7.07 10.87
C PHE A 55 3.84 -8.28 10.15
N GLU A 56 4.63 -9.28 9.93
CA GLU A 56 4.25 -10.50 9.24
C GLU A 56 4.58 -11.71 10.12
N GLY A 57 3.56 -12.51 10.44
CA GLY A 57 3.75 -13.82 11.07
C GLY A 57 3.69 -14.90 9.99
N LYS A 58 4.72 -15.72 9.88
CA LYS A 58 4.89 -16.75 8.85
C LYS A 58 5.02 -18.12 9.49
N ALA A 59 4.35 -19.12 8.90
CA ALA A 59 4.50 -20.53 9.23
C ALA A 59 4.92 -21.30 7.99
N GLY A 60 5.82 -22.26 8.13
CA GLY A 60 6.15 -23.20 7.08
C GLY A 60 4.99 -24.19 6.88
N ILE A 61 4.64 -24.46 5.62
CA ILE A 61 3.74 -25.57 5.28
C ILE A 61 4.56 -26.81 4.98
N ASP A 62 5.69 -26.60 4.32
CA ASP A 62 6.74 -27.58 4.02
C ASP A 62 8.08 -26.85 3.88
N ASP A 63 9.13 -27.56 3.44
CA ASP A 63 10.48 -27.03 3.32
C ASP A 63 10.59 -25.81 2.35
N ASN A 64 9.62 -25.62 1.47
CA ASN A 64 9.65 -24.58 0.42
C ASN A 64 8.43 -23.67 0.41
N ALA A 65 7.35 -24.01 1.10
CA ALA A 65 6.11 -23.25 1.07
C ALA A 65 5.85 -22.56 2.41
N ILE A 66 5.50 -21.30 2.36
CA ILE A 66 5.15 -20.48 3.52
C ILE A 66 3.74 -19.95 3.38
N MET A 67 3.05 -19.84 4.51
CA MET A 67 1.80 -19.07 4.63
C MET A 67 1.89 -18.15 5.83
N GLY A 68 1.05 -17.14 5.86
CA GLY A 68 1.06 -16.24 7.01
C GLY A 68 0.01 -15.15 6.96
N LEU A 69 0.04 -14.36 8.01
CA LEU A 69 -0.78 -13.16 8.17
C LEU A 69 0.12 -11.95 8.31
N GLY A 70 -0.30 -10.85 7.72
CA GLY A 70 0.40 -9.59 7.85
C GLY A 70 -0.55 -8.43 8.11
N MET A 71 -0.03 -7.44 8.82
CA MET A 71 -0.69 -6.18 9.06
C MET A 71 0.33 -5.05 9.02
N GLY A 72 -0.07 -3.91 8.49
CA GLY A 72 0.85 -2.79 8.40
C GLY A 72 0.18 -1.42 8.47
N VAL A 73 1.03 -0.43 8.44
CA VAL A 73 0.67 0.98 8.28
C VAL A 73 1.37 1.50 7.04
N MET A 74 0.65 2.16 6.18
CA MET A 74 1.17 2.76 4.96
C MET A 74 0.83 4.25 4.93
N TYR A 75 1.84 5.06 4.75
CA TYR A 75 1.71 6.52 4.58
C TYR A 75 2.31 6.94 3.26
N ASN A 76 1.53 7.69 2.47
CA ASN A 76 1.95 8.23 1.18
C ASN A 76 1.68 9.72 1.10
N SER A 77 2.66 10.50 0.65
CA SER A 77 2.46 11.84 0.16
C SER A 77 2.01 11.77 -1.29
N LEU A 78 0.93 12.46 -1.62
CA LEU A 78 0.28 12.40 -2.93
C LEU A 78 0.44 13.73 -3.67
N LYS A 79 0.66 13.63 -4.99
CA LYS A 79 0.68 14.78 -5.91
C LYS A 79 -0.18 14.48 -7.13
N VAL A 80 -1.01 15.44 -7.53
CA VAL A 80 -1.81 15.34 -8.75
C VAL A 80 -0.96 15.75 -9.95
N LYS A 81 -1.05 15.00 -11.03
CA LYS A 81 -0.45 15.29 -12.33
C LYS A 81 -1.55 15.67 -13.32
N GLY A 82 -1.37 16.77 -14.03
CA GLY A 82 -2.33 17.22 -15.03
C GLY A 82 -1.88 18.47 -15.76
N LYS A 83 -2.71 18.87 -16.74
CA LYS A 83 -2.47 20.11 -17.49
C LYS A 83 -2.83 21.29 -16.60
N ASP A 84 -1.92 22.25 -16.52
CA ASP A 84 -2.11 23.53 -15.81
C ASP A 84 -2.41 23.42 -14.29
N ILE A 85 -2.06 22.30 -13.65
CA ILE A 85 -2.20 22.14 -12.21
C ILE A 85 -1.03 22.83 -11.49
N ASN A 86 -1.33 23.84 -10.67
CA ASN A 86 -0.34 24.65 -9.96
C ASN A 86 -0.08 24.16 -8.55
N ASN A 87 -1.14 24.05 -7.73
CA ASN A 87 -1.03 23.67 -6.33
C ASN A 87 -1.68 22.30 -6.14
N ASN A 88 -0.90 21.37 -5.62
CA ASN A 88 -1.43 20.06 -5.27
C ASN A 88 -0.64 19.50 -4.09
N SER A 89 -1.35 19.07 -3.08
CA SER A 89 -0.76 18.39 -1.94
C SER A 89 -1.82 17.50 -1.29
N GLY A 90 -1.38 16.39 -0.77
CA GLY A 90 -2.25 15.51 -0.03
C GLY A 90 -1.51 14.31 0.53
N ASN A 91 -2.17 13.65 1.44
CA ASN A 91 -1.63 12.47 2.10
C ASN A 91 -2.66 11.35 2.08
N LEU A 92 -2.17 10.14 2.03
CA LEU A 92 -2.92 8.90 2.15
C LEU A 92 -2.33 8.08 3.28
N PHE A 93 -3.17 7.77 4.24
CA PHE A 93 -2.88 6.82 5.30
C PHE A 93 -3.74 5.58 5.09
N SER A 94 -3.15 4.39 5.20
CA SER A 94 -3.92 3.15 5.13
C SER A 94 -3.34 2.06 6.01
N VAL A 95 -4.21 1.14 6.43
CA VAL A 95 -3.89 -0.01 7.25
C VAL A 95 -4.30 -1.26 6.48
N PRO A 96 -3.38 -1.91 5.77
CA PRO A 96 -3.61 -3.21 5.15
C PRO A 96 -3.56 -4.33 6.21
N ILE A 97 -4.49 -5.28 6.07
CA ILE A 97 -4.52 -6.57 6.78
C ILE A 97 -4.65 -7.62 5.68
N TYR A 98 -3.75 -8.57 5.66
CA TYR A 98 -3.64 -9.49 4.55
C TYR A 98 -3.17 -10.89 4.97
N PHE A 99 -3.60 -11.86 4.21
CA PHE A 99 -3.05 -13.19 4.17
C PHE A 99 -1.93 -13.25 3.13
N MET A 100 -0.92 -14.05 3.37
CA MET A 100 0.17 -14.27 2.42
C MET A 100 0.44 -15.74 2.20
N VAL A 101 0.82 -16.06 0.99
CA VAL A 101 1.39 -17.37 0.60
C VAL A 101 2.63 -17.11 -0.24
N GLY A 102 3.57 -18.02 -0.18
CA GLY A 102 4.79 -17.88 -0.94
C GLY A 102 5.64 -19.14 -0.93
N THR A 103 6.77 -18.99 -1.58
CA THR A 103 7.82 -20.02 -1.56
C THR A 103 9.11 -19.38 -1.12
N GLY A 104 9.99 -20.15 -0.52
CA GLY A 104 11.31 -19.68 -0.14
C GLY A 104 11.91 -20.50 0.98
N THR A 105 13.22 -20.48 1.05
CA THR A 105 14.03 -21.06 2.12
C THR A 105 14.61 -19.98 3.00
N ASP A 106 15.09 -20.36 4.17
CA ASP A 106 15.71 -19.42 5.15
C ASP A 106 16.92 -18.69 4.63
N ASN A 107 17.61 -19.28 3.65
CA ASN A 107 18.76 -18.69 3.00
C ASN A 107 18.64 -18.87 1.47
N GLY A 108 17.82 -18.05 0.82
CA GLY A 108 17.60 -18.18 -0.60
C GLY A 108 16.63 -17.16 -1.18
N ILE A 109 16.17 -17.47 -2.38
CA ILE A 109 15.16 -16.66 -3.06
C ILE A 109 13.78 -17.02 -2.50
N TYR A 110 12.97 -16.00 -2.24
CA TYR A 110 11.56 -16.18 -1.90
C TYR A 110 10.65 -15.49 -2.90
N THR A 111 9.44 -16.02 -3.04
CA THR A 111 8.32 -15.34 -3.69
C THR A 111 7.20 -15.17 -2.69
N LYS A 112 6.43 -14.08 -2.80
CA LYS A 112 5.33 -13.77 -1.90
C LYS A 112 4.15 -13.22 -2.68
N PHE A 113 2.98 -13.79 -2.43
CA PHE A 113 1.69 -13.26 -2.87
C PHE A 113 0.87 -12.91 -1.63
N SER A 114 0.34 -11.70 -1.59
CA SER A 114 -0.46 -11.22 -0.46
C SER A 114 -1.80 -10.69 -0.95
N PHE A 115 -2.87 -10.98 -0.22
CA PHE A 115 -4.21 -10.48 -0.51
C PHE A 115 -5.00 -10.24 0.78
N GLY A 116 -5.86 -9.26 0.76
CA GLY A 116 -6.62 -8.87 1.94
C GLY A 116 -7.40 -7.59 1.75
N LEU A 117 -7.56 -6.87 2.84
CA LEU A 117 -8.30 -5.62 2.90
C LEU A 117 -7.40 -4.49 3.41
N SER A 118 -7.73 -3.28 3.01
CA SER A 118 -7.07 -2.07 3.51
C SER A 118 -8.10 -1.02 3.88
N VAL A 119 -8.02 -0.52 5.11
CA VAL A 119 -8.76 0.66 5.53
C VAL A 119 -7.92 1.88 5.24
N ALA A 120 -8.48 2.84 4.50
CA ALA A 120 -7.74 4.00 4.05
C ALA A 120 -8.45 5.31 4.40
N ASN A 121 -7.65 6.33 4.69
CA ASN A 121 -8.11 7.71 4.87
C ASN A 121 -7.09 8.65 4.24
N GLY A 122 -7.56 9.63 3.50
CA GLY A 122 -6.70 10.61 2.90
C GLY A 122 -7.35 11.32 1.73
N SER A 123 -6.70 12.38 1.31
CA SER A 123 -7.14 13.15 0.14
C SER A 123 -6.00 14.00 -0.41
N VAL A 124 -6.08 14.32 -1.68
CA VAL A 124 -5.25 15.32 -2.32
C VAL A 124 -6.14 16.43 -2.88
N LYS A 125 -5.78 17.67 -2.58
CA LYS A 125 -6.41 18.87 -3.14
C LYS A 125 -5.55 19.36 -4.30
N TRP A 126 -6.17 19.99 -5.28
CA TRP A 126 -5.49 20.60 -6.41
C TRP A 126 -6.22 21.84 -6.89
N THR A 127 -5.47 22.77 -7.48
CA THR A 127 -5.99 23.94 -8.19
C THR A 127 -5.30 24.06 -9.54
N ASP A 128 -6.02 24.56 -10.54
CA ASP A 128 -5.45 24.84 -11.85
C ASP A 128 -5.21 26.37 -12.04
N LYS A 129 -4.56 26.71 -13.15
CA LYS A 129 -4.26 28.12 -13.50
C LYS A 129 -5.50 28.96 -13.77
N ASN A 130 -6.63 28.32 -14.11
CA ASN A 130 -7.87 28.98 -14.48
C ASN A 130 -8.83 29.12 -13.27
N GLY A 131 -8.35 28.85 -12.04
CA GLY A 131 -9.15 28.91 -10.81
C GLY A 131 -10.00 27.69 -10.56
N GLY A 132 -9.93 26.66 -11.41
CA GLY A 132 -10.57 25.36 -11.15
C GLY A 132 -9.90 24.65 -9.99
N SER A 133 -10.69 24.02 -9.15
CA SER A 133 -10.18 23.28 -8.00
C SER A 133 -10.89 21.95 -7.81
N GLY A 134 -10.26 21.03 -7.11
CA GLY A 134 -10.88 19.75 -6.79
C GLY A 134 -10.20 19.01 -5.67
N LYS A 135 -10.88 17.96 -5.21
CA LYS A 135 -10.40 17.08 -4.16
C LYS A 135 -10.60 15.63 -4.58
N ILE A 136 -9.55 14.84 -4.49
CA ILE A 136 -9.57 13.40 -4.69
C ILE A 136 -9.47 12.75 -3.32
N LYS A 137 -10.40 11.86 -2.97
CA LYS A 137 -10.43 11.17 -1.68
C LYS A 137 -10.15 9.68 -1.86
N ALA A 138 -9.49 9.09 -0.88
CA ALA A 138 -9.39 7.65 -0.77
C ALA A 138 -10.76 7.02 -0.47
N MET A 139 -11.00 5.83 -1.00
CA MET A 139 -12.10 4.99 -0.55
C MET A 139 -11.75 4.44 0.83
N PRO A 140 -12.71 4.46 1.80
CA PRO A 140 -12.42 4.02 3.17
C PRO A 140 -12.02 2.55 3.27
N LEU A 141 -12.63 1.68 2.44
CA LEU A 141 -12.34 0.24 2.40
C LEU A 141 -11.98 -0.17 0.98
N ASN A 142 -10.86 -0.87 0.85
CA ASN A 142 -10.33 -1.34 -0.43
C ASN A 142 -9.80 -2.77 -0.30
N GLY A 143 -9.72 -3.49 -1.43
CA GLY A 143 -8.88 -4.67 -1.51
C GLY A 143 -7.40 -4.29 -1.42
N TYR A 144 -6.63 -5.14 -0.81
CA TYR A 144 -5.17 -5.10 -0.80
C TYR A 144 -4.63 -6.30 -1.56
N GLY A 145 -3.63 -6.10 -2.39
CA GLY A 145 -2.92 -7.17 -3.08
C GLY A 145 -1.48 -6.79 -3.29
N ALA A 146 -0.58 -7.75 -3.17
CA ALA A 146 0.83 -7.56 -3.49
C ALA A 146 1.43 -8.86 -4.03
N ILE A 147 2.38 -8.71 -4.95
CA ILE A 147 3.22 -9.79 -5.43
C ILE A 147 4.67 -9.36 -5.35
N GLY A 148 5.52 -10.21 -4.81
CA GLY A 148 6.91 -9.88 -4.58
C GLY A 148 7.85 -11.04 -4.80
N ILE A 149 9.11 -10.67 -5.01
CA ILE A 149 10.25 -11.56 -5.07
C ILE A 149 11.40 -10.93 -4.30
N GLY A 150 12.19 -11.75 -3.65
CA GLY A 150 13.34 -11.27 -2.88
C GLY A 150 14.29 -12.37 -2.50
N VAL A 151 15.25 -12.01 -1.68
CA VAL A 151 16.25 -12.89 -1.07
C VAL A 151 16.14 -12.77 0.43
N GLN A 152 16.22 -13.90 1.10
CA GLN A 152 16.36 -13.98 2.54
C GLN A 152 17.73 -14.53 2.88
N LYS A 153 18.38 -13.94 3.86
CA LYS A 153 19.64 -14.42 4.42
C LYS A 153 19.63 -14.22 5.93
N ASN A 154 19.59 -15.32 6.66
CA ASN A 154 19.48 -15.30 8.12
C ASN A 154 18.28 -14.44 8.57
N LYS A 155 18.55 -13.48 9.46
CA LYS A 155 17.54 -12.55 10.03
C LYS A 155 17.02 -11.49 9.07
N PHE A 156 17.57 -11.35 7.88
CA PHE A 156 17.28 -10.24 6.98
C PHE A 156 16.67 -10.72 5.68
N SER A 157 15.69 -9.97 5.19
CA SER A 157 15.15 -10.14 3.85
C SER A 157 15.22 -8.84 3.05
N PHE A 158 15.37 -8.98 1.75
CA PHE A 158 15.35 -7.88 0.80
C PHE A 158 14.57 -8.27 -0.44
N GLY A 159 13.63 -7.44 -0.87
CA GLY A 159 12.79 -7.78 -2.01
C GLY A 159 12.20 -6.57 -2.73
N ILE A 160 11.49 -6.88 -3.81
CA ILE A 160 10.73 -5.93 -4.61
C ILE A 160 9.30 -6.43 -4.69
N ASN A 161 8.33 -5.55 -4.48
CA ASN A 161 6.91 -5.84 -4.60
C ASN A 161 6.20 -4.91 -5.57
N GLY A 162 5.27 -5.49 -6.32
CA GLY A 162 4.16 -4.77 -6.93
C GLY A 162 2.98 -4.77 -5.99
N ILE A 163 2.43 -3.60 -5.66
CA ILE A 163 1.33 -3.44 -4.72
C ILE A 163 0.14 -2.81 -5.43
N VAL A 164 -1.06 -3.35 -5.18
CA VAL A 164 -2.33 -2.68 -5.52
C VAL A 164 -2.71 -1.77 -4.37
N THR A 165 -2.73 -0.47 -4.65
CA THR A 165 -3.02 0.55 -3.63
C THR A 165 -4.52 0.81 -3.49
N PRO A 166 -4.93 1.47 -2.38
CA PRO A 166 -6.30 1.93 -2.20
C PRO A 166 -6.77 2.79 -3.36
N ARG A 167 -7.96 2.50 -3.88
CA ARG A 167 -8.58 3.26 -4.96
C ARG A 167 -8.90 4.68 -4.50
N LEU A 168 -8.61 5.65 -5.35
CA LEU A 168 -8.98 7.04 -5.16
C LEU A 168 -10.25 7.34 -5.94
N LYS A 169 -11.23 7.97 -5.27
CA LYS A 169 -12.41 8.54 -5.92
C LYS A 169 -12.28 10.05 -6.00
N ARG A 170 -12.66 10.60 -7.12
CA ARG A 170 -12.71 12.04 -7.31
C ARG A 170 -14.05 12.59 -6.84
N GLN A 171 -14.01 13.58 -5.94
CA GLN A 171 -15.12 14.50 -5.72
C GLN A 171 -14.74 15.84 -6.34
N TYR A 172 -15.52 16.28 -7.31
CA TYR A 172 -15.34 17.58 -7.96
C TYR A 172 -16.17 18.64 -7.26
N SER A 173 -15.54 19.79 -7.00
CA SER A 173 -16.21 21.03 -6.63
C SER A 173 -15.96 22.05 -7.74
N SER A 174 -16.49 21.80 -8.92
CA SER A 174 -16.60 22.85 -9.94
C SER A 174 -18.07 23.06 -10.23
N PRO A 175 -18.53 24.31 -10.39
CA PRO A 175 -19.95 24.58 -10.64
C PRO A 175 -20.48 24.02 -11.97
N THR A 176 -19.63 23.56 -12.88
CA THR A 176 -20.03 23.31 -14.27
C THR A 176 -19.86 21.89 -14.80
N LYS A 177 -19.10 20.99 -14.17
CA LYS A 177 -18.96 19.61 -14.67
C LYS A 177 -18.62 18.59 -13.58
N ARG A 178 -19.37 17.48 -13.54
CA ARG A 178 -19.03 16.27 -12.77
C ARG A 178 -18.20 15.34 -13.66
N TYR A 179 -17.03 14.92 -13.20
CA TYR A 179 -16.20 13.92 -13.87
C TYR A 179 -16.19 12.64 -13.03
N ASN A 180 -16.34 11.49 -13.70
CA ASN A 180 -16.19 10.17 -13.09
C ASN A 180 -14.80 9.64 -13.43
N ASP A 181 -13.82 9.96 -12.61
CA ASP A 181 -12.46 9.49 -12.81
C ASP A 181 -12.23 8.14 -12.12
N LYS A 182 -11.67 7.20 -12.88
CA LYS A 182 -11.14 5.94 -12.37
C LYS A 182 -9.63 5.96 -12.53
N PHE A 183 -8.92 5.65 -11.46
CA PHE A 183 -7.48 5.56 -11.47
C PHE A 183 -7.04 4.09 -11.48
N SER A 184 -6.11 3.76 -12.37
CA SER A 184 -5.41 2.48 -12.36
C SER A 184 -4.09 2.63 -11.64
N ASP A 185 -3.77 1.65 -10.82
CA ASP A 185 -2.64 1.69 -9.91
C ASP A 185 -1.43 0.96 -10.49
N SER A 186 -0.27 1.57 -10.33
CA SER A 186 1.02 0.91 -10.48
C SER A 186 1.89 1.39 -9.33
N VAL A 187 2.10 0.54 -8.35
CA VAL A 187 2.89 0.85 -7.18
C VAL A 187 3.97 -0.21 -7.03
N VAL A 188 5.19 0.26 -6.86
CA VAL A 188 6.35 -0.58 -6.60
C VAL A 188 6.90 -0.21 -5.23
N SER A 189 7.32 -1.19 -4.47
CA SER A 189 8.06 -0.99 -3.23
C SER A 189 9.30 -1.86 -3.17
N LEU A 190 10.31 -1.36 -2.51
CA LEU A 190 11.40 -2.19 -2.02
C LEU A 190 11.00 -2.70 -0.63
N GLU A 191 11.36 -3.92 -0.29
CA GLU A 191 11.13 -4.48 1.05
C GLU A 191 12.46 -4.73 1.74
N PHE A 192 12.51 -4.36 3.02
CA PHE A 192 13.59 -4.69 3.95
C PHE A 192 12.93 -5.34 5.15
N GLY A 193 13.18 -6.61 5.37
CA GLY A 193 12.62 -7.37 6.48
C GLY A 193 13.68 -7.71 7.51
N TYR A 194 13.25 -7.80 8.77
CA TYR A 194 14.06 -8.26 9.90
C TYR A 194 13.24 -9.24 10.74
N GLN A 195 13.81 -10.41 11.01
CA GLN A 195 13.21 -11.47 11.83
C GLN A 195 13.89 -11.49 13.22
N PRO A 196 13.23 -10.93 14.25
CA PRO A 196 13.82 -10.84 15.59
C PRO A 196 13.99 -12.22 16.24
N ASN A 197 13.10 -13.18 15.95
CA ASN A 197 13.05 -14.51 16.58
C ASN A 197 13.71 -15.61 15.73
N TYR A 198 14.53 -15.24 14.75
CA TYR A 198 15.29 -16.21 13.96
C TYR A 198 16.25 -16.99 14.85
N LYS A 199 16.10 -18.32 14.85
CA LYS A 199 17.05 -19.23 15.52
C LYS A 199 18.04 -19.72 14.46
N ASP A 200 19.32 -19.52 14.74
CA ASP A 200 20.43 -20.06 13.95
C ASP A 200 20.48 -21.59 14.04
#